data_ba1b9679019231bfa040ffa9a3ad2857
#
_entry.id   ba1b9679019231bfa040ffa9a3ad2857
#
_cell.length_a   1.000
_cell.length_b   1.000
_cell.length_c   1.000
_cell.angle_alpha   90.00
_cell.angle_beta   90.00
_cell.angle_gamma   90.00
#
_symmetry.space_group_name_H-M   'P 1'
#
loop_
_entity.id
_entity.type
_entity.pdbx_description
1 polymer ?
#
loop_
_entity_poly.entity_id
_entity_poly.type
_entity_poly.pdbx_seq_one_letter_code
_entity_poly.pdbx_strand_id
1 'polypeptide(L)'
;MRRALIASAALLLVVGAVSAQQPSPPAQHGGHAAAPQAQQRPMTDQEMIASAMSAAPKSVAEGATIVVMDANHNARTLRQGTNGWTCMPDSPVSPGQDPMCLDQNAMEWAGAWIGKRPPPDKVGFVFMLAGGSDASNTDPHAAGPSPGGAWIDTGPHVMIVGPAVGRMAGYPRGVQPDTTQPYVMWPGTPYEHLMIPIR
;
A
#
# COMPACT_ATOMS: atom_id res chain seq x y z
N MET A 1 24.30 48.88 -72.09
CA MET A 1 24.10 49.96 -71.14
C MET A 1 23.16 49.42 -70.02
N ARG A 2 23.65 49.00 -68.92
CA ARG A 2 22.84 48.66 -67.72
C ARG A 2 23.60 49.15 -66.49
N ARG A 3 23.06 50.13 -65.80
CA ARG A 3 23.60 50.73 -64.57
C ARG A 3 23.31 49.90 -63.41
N ALA A 4 24.33 49.46 -62.64
CA ALA A 4 24.20 48.77 -61.36
C ALA A 4 24.06 49.83 -60.28
N LEU A 5 23.01 49.71 -59.46
CA LEU A 5 22.78 50.48 -58.25
C LEU A 5 23.35 49.68 -57.08
N ILE A 6 24.31 50.24 -56.37
CA ILE A 6 24.90 49.71 -55.15
C ILE A 6 24.04 50.21 -53.99
N ALA A 7 23.34 49.33 -53.28
CA ALA A 7 22.64 49.62 -52.02
C ALA A 7 23.54 49.31 -50.85
N SER A 8 23.93 50.33 -50.10
CA SER A 8 24.67 50.21 -48.85
C SER A 8 23.74 49.75 -47.73
N ALA A 9 23.94 48.57 -47.20
CA ALA A 9 23.26 48.11 -46.01
C ALA A 9 24.03 48.54 -44.75
N ALA A 10 23.42 49.37 -43.92
CA ALA A 10 23.92 49.75 -42.61
C ALA A 10 23.65 48.61 -41.61
N LEU A 11 24.72 48.06 -41.05
CA LEU A 11 24.68 46.99 -40.03
C LEU A 11 24.49 47.63 -38.65
N LEU A 12 23.28 47.54 -38.09
CA LEU A 12 22.98 47.92 -36.72
C LEU A 12 23.41 46.78 -35.78
N LEU A 13 24.47 46.96 -35.02
CA LEU A 13 24.89 46.12 -33.93
C LEU A 13 23.94 46.31 -32.73
N VAL A 14 23.02 45.36 -32.51
CA VAL A 14 22.27 45.30 -31.26
C VAL A 14 23.10 44.53 -30.26
N VAL A 15 23.65 45.22 -29.29
CA VAL A 15 24.32 44.60 -28.12
C VAL A 15 23.21 44.07 -27.20
N GLY A 16 22.90 42.79 -27.31
CA GLY A 16 22.00 42.12 -26.41
C GLY A 16 22.70 41.85 -25.07
N ALA A 17 22.22 42.49 -24.00
CA ALA A 17 22.64 42.14 -22.63
C ALA A 17 22.21 40.72 -22.30
N VAL A 18 23.17 39.82 -22.21
CA VAL A 18 22.95 38.44 -21.69
C VAL A 18 22.81 38.55 -20.18
N SER A 19 21.57 38.55 -19.68
CA SER A 19 21.32 38.35 -18.25
C SER A 19 21.71 36.91 -17.89
N ALA A 20 22.81 36.78 -17.16
CA ALA A 20 23.19 35.50 -16.57
C ALA A 20 22.14 35.11 -15.52
N GLN A 21 21.28 34.14 -15.84
CA GLN A 21 20.39 33.50 -14.86
C GLN A 21 21.24 32.71 -13.90
N GLN A 22 21.24 33.12 -12.63
CA GLN A 22 21.82 32.32 -11.55
C GLN A 22 21.07 30.98 -11.46
N PRO A 23 21.77 29.85 -11.36
CA PRO A 23 21.11 28.58 -11.11
C PRO A 23 20.41 28.64 -9.75
N SER A 24 19.13 28.32 -9.74
CA SER A 24 18.34 28.17 -8.51
C SER A 24 18.99 27.08 -7.65
N PRO A 25 19.09 27.27 -6.33
CA PRO A 25 19.61 26.24 -5.44
C PRO A 25 18.72 24.98 -5.56
N PRO A 26 19.30 23.76 -5.45
CA PRO A 26 18.51 22.54 -5.51
C PRO A 26 17.46 22.58 -4.40
N ALA A 27 16.21 22.27 -4.75
CA ALA A 27 15.14 22.08 -3.79
C ALA A 27 15.59 21.04 -2.77
N GLN A 28 15.80 21.47 -1.53
CA GLN A 28 16.00 20.55 -0.42
C GLN A 28 14.67 19.80 -0.30
N HIS A 29 14.67 18.55 -0.73
CA HIS A 29 13.67 17.58 -0.32
C HIS A 29 13.81 17.49 1.21
N GLY A 30 12.92 18.20 1.90
CA GLY A 30 12.82 18.10 3.34
C GLY A 30 12.57 16.64 3.67
N GLY A 31 13.60 15.96 4.18
CA GLY A 31 13.42 14.66 4.78
C GLY A 31 12.33 14.84 5.84
N HIS A 32 11.21 14.16 5.66
CA HIS A 32 10.23 14.01 6.71
C HIS A 32 10.95 13.20 7.79
N ALA A 33 11.60 13.91 8.73
CA ALA A 33 11.97 13.30 9.99
C ALA A 33 10.68 12.73 10.56
N ALA A 34 10.60 11.41 10.66
CA ALA A 34 9.50 10.75 11.34
C ALA A 34 9.37 11.45 12.70
N ALA A 35 8.22 12.06 12.94
CA ALA A 35 7.92 12.63 14.24
C ALA A 35 8.16 11.53 15.29
N PRO A 36 8.74 11.84 16.48
CA PRO A 36 8.88 10.84 17.53
C PRO A 36 7.51 10.22 17.76
N GLN A 37 7.36 8.93 17.49
CA GLN A 37 6.14 8.21 17.83
C GLN A 37 5.98 8.35 19.34
N ALA A 38 5.01 9.16 19.75
CA ALA A 38 4.62 9.20 21.15
C ALA A 38 4.36 7.75 21.53
N GLN A 39 5.04 7.27 22.60
CA GLN A 39 4.85 5.91 23.10
C GLN A 39 3.37 5.72 23.39
N GLN A 40 2.67 5.14 22.43
CA GLN A 40 1.25 4.86 22.59
C GLN A 40 1.12 3.81 23.69
N ARG A 41 0.26 4.10 24.70
CA ARG A 41 -0.04 3.09 25.68
C ARG A 41 -0.62 1.85 24.99
N PRO A 42 -0.38 0.66 25.51
CA PRO A 42 -1.01 -0.54 24.98
C PRO A 42 -2.54 -0.38 24.94
N MET A 43 -3.15 -0.78 23.83
CA MET A 43 -4.62 -0.80 23.73
C MET A 43 -5.22 -1.77 24.75
N THR A 44 -6.33 -1.41 25.35
CA THR A 44 -7.17 -2.32 26.12
C THR A 44 -7.86 -3.34 25.21
N ASP A 45 -8.34 -4.44 25.76
CA ASP A 45 -9.09 -5.45 24.99
C ASP A 45 -10.32 -4.85 24.28
N GLN A 46 -11.01 -3.91 24.93
CA GLN A 46 -12.15 -3.22 24.33
C GLN A 46 -11.75 -2.32 23.15
N GLU A 47 -10.63 -1.62 23.23
CA GLU A 47 -10.08 -0.81 22.14
C GLU A 47 -9.61 -1.69 20.99
N MET A 48 -8.98 -2.84 21.28
CA MET A 48 -8.61 -3.81 20.26
C MET A 48 -9.83 -4.40 19.54
N ILE A 49 -10.90 -4.73 20.27
CA ILE A 49 -12.15 -5.18 19.66
C ILE A 49 -12.74 -4.08 18.76
N ALA A 50 -12.79 -2.83 19.21
CA ALA A 50 -13.30 -1.72 18.41
C ALA A 50 -12.46 -1.49 17.15
N SER A 51 -11.13 -1.53 17.27
CA SER A 51 -10.21 -1.45 16.14
C SER A 51 -10.44 -2.59 15.14
N ALA A 52 -10.46 -3.84 15.58
CA ALA A 52 -10.72 -4.99 14.71
C ALA A 52 -12.06 -4.88 13.96
N MET A 53 -13.09 -4.41 14.64
CA MET A 53 -14.42 -4.24 14.03
C MET A 53 -14.47 -3.12 12.99
N SER A 54 -13.57 -2.14 13.03
CA SER A 54 -13.50 -1.08 12.02
C SER A 54 -13.00 -1.56 10.66
N ALA A 55 -12.40 -2.75 10.60
CA ALA A 55 -11.84 -3.30 9.38
C ALA A 55 -12.88 -3.71 8.34
N ALA A 56 -14.13 -4.00 8.73
CA ALA A 56 -15.13 -4.59 7.85
C ALA A 56 -16.50 -3.91 8.01
N PRO A 57 -17.44 -4.15 7.06
CA PRO A 57 -18.83 -3.74 7.23
C PRO A 57 -19.41 -4.31 8.52
N LYS A 58 -20.30 -3.55 9.16
CA LYS A 58 -20.92 -3.91 10.44
C LYS A 58 -21.55 -5.31 10.41
N SER A 59 -22.22 -5.68 9.30
CA SER A 59 -22.81 -6.99 9.09
C SER A 59 -21.81 -8.15 9.13
N VAL A 60 -20.53 -7.90 8.87
CA VAL A 60 -19.44 -8.88 9.00
C VAL A 60 -18.83 -8.79 10.40
N ALA A 61 -18.45 -7.59 10.81
CA ALA A 61 -17.68 -7.36 12.04
C ALA A 61 -18.43 -7.77 13.31
N GLU A 62 -19.76 -7.61 13.37
CA GLU A 62 -20.56 -7.95 14.56
C GLU A 62 -20.55 -9.44 14.88
N GLY A 63 -20.56 -10.30 13.87
CA GLY A 63 -20.55 -11.76 14.03
C GLY A 63 -19.15 -12.39 13.99
N ALA A 64 -18.09 -11.60 13.76
CA ALA A 64 -16.74 -12.12 13.59
C ALA A 64 -16.07 -12.52 14.92
N THR A 65 -15.21 -13.53 14.85
CA THR A 65 -14.24 -13.80 15.92
C THR A 65 -13.19 -12.71 15.94
N ILE A 66 -12.86 -12.16 17.11
CA ILE A 66 -11.81 -11.15 17.26
C ILE A 66 -10.58 -11.82 17.88
N VAL A 67 -9.46 -11.71 17.18
CA VAL A 67 -8.18 -12.30 17.57
C VAL A 67 -7.10 -11.24 17.58
N VAL A 68 -6.24 -11.25 18.58
CA VAL A 68 -4.99 -10.51 18.60
C VAL A 68 -3.81 -11.46 18.47
N MET A 69 -2.81 -11.06 17.67
CA MET A 69 -1.57 -11.80 17.51
C MET A 69 -0.47 -11.15 18.31
N ASP A 70 0.33 -11.92 19.03
CA ASP A 70 1.57 -11.44 19.64
C ASP A 70 2.73 -11.41 18.62
N ALA A 71 3.89 -10.90 19.03
CA ALA A 71 5.08 -10.83 18.20
C ALA A 71 5.62 -12.22 17.75
N ASN A 72 5.19 -13.29 18.40
CA ASN A 72 5.55 -14.67 18.06
C ASN A 72 4.45 -15.36 17.23
N HIS A 73 3.46 -14.59 16.76
CA HIS A 73 2.28 -15.09 16.04
C HIS A 73 1.39 -16.04 16.86
N ASN A 74 1.44 -15.98 18.19
CA ASN A 74 0.47 -16.67 19.01
C ASN A 74 -0.84 -15.89 19.05
N ALA A 75 -1.94 -16.60 18.80
CA ALA A 75 -3.27 -16.01 18.77
C ALA A 75 -3.94 -16.01 20.15
N ARG A 76 -4.53 -14.86 20.55
CA ARG A 76 -5.41 -14.75 21.70
C ARG A 76 -6.79 -14.28 21.24
N THR A 77 -7.82 -15.05 21.55
CA THR A 77 -9.21 -14.67 21.21
C THR A 77 -9.75 -13.68 22.24
N LEU A 78 -10.18 -12.53 21.75
CA LEU A 78 -10.84 -11.49 22.56
C LEU A 78 -12.36 -11.67 22.60
N ARG A 79 -12.93 -12.13 21.47
CA ARG A 79 -14.36 -12.38 21.31
C ARG A 79 -14.56 -13.56 20.37
N GLN A 80 -15.35 -14.53 20.76
CA GLN A 80 -15.77 -15.61 19.88
C GLN A 80 -16.92 -15.13 18.97
N GLY A 81 -16.81 -15.43 17.66
CA GLY A 81 -17.82 -15.14 16.65
C GLY A 81 -18.51 -16.38 16.11
N THR A 82 -19.47 -16.16 15.20
CA THR A 82 -20.32 -17.25 14.67
C THR A 82 -20.47 -17.25 13.15
N ASN A 83 -19.91 -16.24 12.45
CA ASN A 83 -20.15 -16.05 11.00
C ASN A 83 -18.99 -16.52 10.10
N GLY A 84 -17.97 -17.18 10.67
CA GLY A 84 -16.82 -17.70 9.92
C GLY A 84 -15.76 -16.64 9.57
N TRP A 85 -15.94 -15.38 9.97
CA TRP A 85 -14.94 -14.32 9.81
C TRP A 85 -14.07 -14.18 11.05
N THR A 86 -12.79 -13.86 10.85
CA THR A 86 -11.84 -13.51 11.89
C THR A 86 -11.33 -12.10 11.66
N CYS A 87 -11.51 -11.21 12.64
CA CYS A 87 -10.98 -9.85 12.58
C CYS A 87 -9.85 -9.67 13.57
N MET A 88 -8.83 -8.90 13.16
CA MET A 88 -7.66 -8.54 13.93
C MET A 88 -7.58 -7.03 14.07
N PRO A 89 -7.21 -6.51 15.25
CA PRO A 89 -7.00 -5.08 15.45
C PRO A 89 -5.78 -4.58 14.69
N ASP A 90 -5.65 -3.28 14.64
CA ASP A 90 -4.46 -2.57 14.25
C ASP A 90 -3.21 -3.10 14.97
N SER A 91 -2.13 -3.27 14.24
CA SER A 91 -0.85 -3.75 14.75
C SER A 91 0.00 -2.58 15.25
N PRO A 92 0.44 -2.58 16.52
CA PRO A 92 1.27 -1.48 17.04
C PRO A 92 2.68 -1.44 16.42
N VAL A 93 3.06 -2.45 15.62
CA VAL A 93 4.38 -2.52 14.98
C VAL A 93 4.38 -2.10 13.51
N SER A 94 3.20 -1.94 12.91
CA SER A 94 3.06 -1.41 11.55
C SER A 94 2.96 0.12 11.54
N PRO A 95 3.41 0.80 10.47
CA PRO A 95 3.47 2.26 10.43
C PRO A 95 2.11 2.94 10.26
N GLY A 96 1.07 2.23 9.82
CA GLY A 96 -0.28 2.77 9.57
C GLY A 96 -1.34 1.99 10.32
N GLN A 97 -2.60 2.43 10.20
CA GLN A 97 -3.74 1.66 10.69
C GLN A 97 -4.01 0.51 9.73
N ASP A 98 -3.92 -0.72 10.20
CA ASP A 98 -4.09 -1.92 9.39
C ASP A 98 -4.97 -3.02 10.01
N PRO A 99 -6.06 -2.67 10.71
CA PRO A 99 -6.99 -3.69 11.18
C PRO A 99 -7.58 -4.43 9.98
N MET A 100 -7.78 -5.74 10.12
CA MET A 100 -8.22 -6.58 9.01
C MET A 100 -9.26 -7.62 9.45
N CYS A 101 -10.18 -7.95 8.55
CA CYS A 101 -11.12 -9.06 8.70
C CYS A 101 -10.96 -10.03 7.53
N LEU A 102 -10.72 -11.28 7.83
CA LEU A 102 -10.47 -12.36 6.86
C LEU A 102 -11.58 -13.41 6.95
N ASP A 103 -12.03 -13.92 5.81
CA ASP A 103 -12.81 -15.15 5.79
C ASP A 103 -11.91 -16.38 6.05
N GLN A 104 -12.50 -17.54 6.18
CA GLN A 104 -11.76 -18.77 6.47
C GLN A 104 -10.70 -19.10 5.41
N ASN A 105 -11.00 -18.90 4.13
CA ASN A 105 -10.04 -19.16 3.04
C ASN A 105 -8.86 -18.18 3.07
N ALA A 106 -9.14 -16.91 3.35
CA ALA A 106 -8.11 -15.88 3.50
C ALA A 106 -7.23 -16.14 4.73
N MET A 107 -7.79 -16.67 5.83
CA MET A 107 -7.00 -17.11 7.00
C MET A 107 -6.02 -18.23 6.64
N GLU A 108 -6.46 -19.21 5.85
CA GLU A 108 -5.58 -20.29 5.36
C GLU A 108 -4.48 -19.75 4.44
N TRP A 109 -4.82 -18.80 3.55
CA TRP A 109 -3.88 -18.12 2.67
C TRP A 109 -2.85 -17.31 3.48
N ALA A 110 -3.29 -16.52 4.46
CA ALA A 110 -2.42 -15.74 5.32
C ALA A 110 -1.46 -16.61 6.13
N GLY A 111 -1.95 -17.75 6.67
CA GLY A 111 -1.12 -18.72 7.35
C GLY A 111 -0.09 -19.38 6.44
N ALA A 112 -0.39 -19.57 5.16
CA ALA A 112 0.56 -20.07 4.17
C ALA A 112 1.63 -19.01 3.85
N TRP A 113 1.23 -17.74 3.66
CA TRP A 113 2.13 -16.62 3.44
C TRP A 113 3.11 -16.43 4.61
N ILE A 114 2.61 -16.32 5.85
CA ILE A 114 3.44 -16.20 7.06
C ILE A 114 4.40 -17.38 7.18
N GLY A 115 3.90 -18.58 6.93
CA GLY A 115 4.70 -19.82 6.98
C GLY A 115 5.58 -20.08 5.77
N LYS A 116 5.62 -19.16 4.79
CA LYS A 116 6.38 -19.28 3.53
C LYS A 116 6.09 -20.60 2.79
N ARG A 117 4.84 -21.02 2.77
CA ARG A 117 4.35 -22.24 2.12
C ARG A 117 3.41 -21.89 0.96
N PRO A 118 3.28 -22.76 -0.05
CA PRO A 118 2.27 -22.55 -1.08
C PRO A 118 0.87 -22.36 -0.47
N PRO A 119 0.09 -21.36 -0.90
CA PRO A 119 -1.27 -21.18 -0.43
C PRO A 119 -2.19 -22.27 -0.99
N PRO A 120 -3.30 -22.60 -0.30
CA PRO A 120 -4.30 -23.52 -0.80
C PRO A 120 -4.96 -22.97 -2.06
N ASP A 121 -5.45 -23.84 -2.96
CA ASP A 121 -6.20 -23.43 -4.18
C ASP A 121 -7.64 -23.06 -3.81
N LYS A 122 -7.77 -21.96 -3.08
CA LYS A 122 -9.03 -21.38 -2.64
C LYS A 122 -9.02 -19.88 -2.87
N VAL A 123 -10.18 -19.29 -3.10
CA VAL A 123 -10.36 -17.83 -3.10
C VAL A 123 -10.82 -17.39 -1.73
N GLY A 124 -10.15 -16.38 -1.17
CA GLY A 124 -10.52 -15.74 0.08
C GLY A 124 -10.72 -14.26 -0.07
N PHE A 125 -11.39 -13.65 0.91
CA PHE A 125 -11.68 -12.22 0.98
C PHE A 125 -11.12 -11.62 2.26
N VAL A 126 -10.54 -10.41 2.12
CA VAL A 126 -10.05 -9.62 3.26
C VAL A 126 -10.61 -8.21 3.18
N PHE A 127 -11.14 -7.71 4.28
CA PHE A 127 -11.50 -6.31 4.46
C PHE A 127 -10.45 -5.59 5.29
N MET A 128 -10.01 -4.40 4.82
CA MET A 128 -9.16 -3.45 5.53
C MET A 128 -9.72 -2.03 5.33
N LEU A 129 -10.95 -1.79 5.81
CA LEU A 129 -11.71 -0.56 5.50
C LEU A 129 -11.28 0.65 6.34
N ALA A 130 -10.55 0.44 7.43
CA ALA A 130 -10.07 1.52 8.28
C ALA A 130 -8.69 2.06 7.88
N GLY A 131 -8.02 1.39 6.96
CA GLY A 131 -6.71 1.78 6.49
C GLY A 131 -5.94 0.62 5.88
N GLY A 132 -4.67 0.84 5.65
CA GLY A 132 -3.69 -0.16 5.24
C GLY A 132 -2.30 0.39 5.51
N SER A 133 -1.38 -0.49 5.88
CA SER A 133 0.02 -0.11 6.05
C SER A 133 0.72 0.03 4.71
N ASP A 134 1.74 0.87 4.69
CA ASP A 134 2.71 0.86 3.59
C ASP A 134 3.37 -0.52 3.49
N ALA A 135 3.55 -1.00 2.27
CA ALA A 135 4.09 -2.31 2.01
C ALA A 135 4.91 -2.37 0.71
N SER A 136 5.77 -3.36 0.59
CA SER A 136 6.40 -3.67 -0.69
C SER A 136 5.36 -4.23 -1.66
N ASN A 137 5.28 -3.68 -2.88
CA ASN A 137 4.40 -4.21 -3.93
C ASN A 137 4.96 -5.47 -4.62
N THR A 138 6.24 -5.79 -4.41
CA THR A 138 6.93 -6.86 -5.15
C THR A 138 7.48 -7.97 -4.25
N ASP A 139 7.78 -7.67 -3.00
CA ASP A 139 8.32 -8.65 -2.04
C ASP A 139 7.36 -8.84 -0.87
N PRO A 140 6.68 -10.01 -0.78
CA PRO A 140 5.74 -10.30 0.30
C PRO A 140 6.38 -10.41 1.69
N HIS A 141 7.70 -10.46 1.78
CA HIS A 141 8.43 -10.64 3.03
C HIS A 141 9.38 -9.48 3.36
N ALA A 142 9.29 -8.36 2.63
CA ALA A 142 10.07 -7.17 2.92
C ALA A 142 9.66 -6.56 4.27
N ALA A 143 10.64 -6.37 5.15
CA ALA A 143 10.43 -5.78 6.47
C ALA A 143 10.44 -4.23 6.48
N GLY A 144 10.71 -3.60 5.33
CA GLY A 144 10.78 -2.14 5.18
C GLY A 144 11.21 -1.71 3.79
N PRO A 145 11.20 -0.40 3.53
CA PRO A 145 11.65 0.15 2.25
C PRO A 145 13.10 -0.22 1.95
N SER A 146 13.38 -0.57 0.70
CA SER A 146 14.73 -0.82 0.20
C SER A 146 15.03 0.08 -1.02
N PRO A 147 16.30 0.42 -1.31
CA PRO A 147 16.67 1.18 -2.49
C PRO A 147 16.15 0.50 -3.77
N GLY A 148 15.37 1.22 -4.57
CA GLY A 148 14.74 0.67 -5.78
C GLY A 148 13.56 -0.27 -5.55
N GLY A 149 13.18 -0.52 -4.30
CA GLY A 149 12.00 -1.32 -3.94
C GLY A 149 10.70 -0.55 -4.17
N ALA A 150 9.66 -1.30 -4.46
CA ALA A 150 8.31 -0.76 -4.66
C ALA A 150 7.56 -0.68 -3.33
N TRP A 151 7.87 0.32 -2.52
CA TRP A 151 7.14 0.58 -1.28
C TRP A 151 5.96 1.51 -1.57
N ILE A 152 4.76 1.09 -1.26
CA ILE A 152 3.51 1.77 -1.62
C ILE A 152 2.60 1.94 -0.41
N ASP A 153 1.84 3.04 -0.40
CA ASP A 153 0.72 3.25 0.51
C ASP A 153 -0.52 2.55 -0.05
N THR A 154 -1.07 1.60 0.70
CA THR A 154 -2.23 0.81 0.28
C THR A 154 -3.56 1.47 0.63
N GLY A 155 -3.63 2.27 1.69
CA GLY A 155 -4.86 2.88 2.18
C GLY A 155 -6.00 1.90 2.48
N PRO A 156 -7.25 2.37 2.69
CA PRO A 156 -8.42 1.52 2.83
C PRO A 156 -8.72 0.69 1.59
N HIS A 157 -8.92 -0.63 1.74
CA HIS A 157 -9.11 -1.53 0.61
C HIS A 157 -9.80 -2.85 0.98
N VAL A 158 -10.16 -3.59 -0.06
CA VAL A 158 -10.55 -5.01 0.01
C VAL A 158 -9.54 -5.83 -0.78
N MET A 159 -9.24 -7.05 -0.34
CA MET A 159 -8.40 -7.98 -1.10
C MET A 159 -9.19 -9.22 -1.54
N ILE A 160 -8.88 -9.69 -2.75
CA ILE A 160 -9.20 -11.05 -3.19
C ILE A 160 -7.88 -11.81 -3.21
N VAL A 161 -7.76 -12.86 -2.42
CA VAL A 161 -6.52 -13.63 -2.25
C VAL A 161 -6.66 -15.05 -2.80
N GLY A 162 -5.53 -15.67 -3.11
CA GLY A 162 -5.44 -17.05 -3.57
C GLY A 162 -5.04 -17.19 -5.04
N PRO A 163 -4.67 -18.41 -5.49
CA PRO A 163 -4.04 -18.68 -6.78
C PRO A 163 -4.89 -18.31 -8.01
N ALA A 164 -6.22 -18.15 -7.84
CA ALA A 164 -7.11 -17.69 -8.90
C ALA A 164 -6.74 -16.30 -9.42
N VAL A 165 -6.15 -15.43 -8.58
CA VAL A 165 -5.74 -14.07 -8.96
C VAL A 165 -4.68 -14.08 -10.06
N GLY A 166 -3.78 -15.07 -10.06
CA GLY A 166 -2.80 -15.26 -11.13
C GLY A 166 -3.38 -15.41 -12.53
N ARG A 167 -4.65 -15.82 -12.62
CA ARG A 167 -5.41 -15.98 -13.87
C ARG A 167 -6.32 -14.80 -14.20
N MET A 168 -6.44 -13.81 -13.32
CA MET A 168 -7.26 -12.62 -13.56
C MET A 168 -6.54 -11.68 -14.52
N ALA A 169 -7.06 -11.53 -15.73
CA ALA A 169 -6.55 -10.59 -16.73
C ALA A 169 -7.08 -9.18 -16.49
N GLY A 170 -6.39 -8.17 -17.04
CA GLY A 170 -6.87 -6.78 -17.08
C GLY A 170 -6.50 -5.93 -15.87
N TYR A 171 -5.90 -6.49 -14.82
CA TYR A 171 -5.42 -5.72 -13.67
C TYR A 171 -3.92 -5.44 -13.77
N PRO A 172 -3.48 -4.19 -13.48
CA PRO A 172 -2.06 -3.81 -13.48
C PRO A 172 -1.23 -4.70 -12.54
N ARG A 173 -0.02 -5.08 -13.03
CA ARG A 173 0.97 -5.89 -12.31
C ARG A 173 2.33 -5.20 -12.27
N GLY A 174 2.34 -3.88 -12.42
CA GLY A 174 3.55 -3.07 -12.42
C GLY A 174 4.16 -2.94 -11.02
N VAL A 175 5.44 -2.61 -10.98
CA VAL A 175 6.19 -2.40 -9.73
C VAL A 175 5.61 -1.21 -8.93
N GLN A 176 5.18 -0.16 -9.63
CA GLN A 176 4.54 1.03 -9.05
C GLN A 176 3.11 1.13 -9.61
N PRO A 177 2.12 0.52 -8.95
CA PRO A 177 0.73 0.61 -9.39
C PRO A 177 0.11 1.96 -9.03
N ASP A 178 -0.94 2.34 -9.75
CA ASP A 178 -1.86 3.37 -9.29
C ASP A 178 -2.74 2.78 -8.18
N THR A 179 -2.43 3.10 -6.92
CA THR A 179 -3.17 2.61 -5.74
C THR A 179 -4.58 3.20 -5.61
N THR A 180 -5.01 4.05 -6.57
CA THR A 180 -6.39 4.55 -6.64
C THR A 180 -7.32 3.65 -7.44
N GLN A 181 -6.77 2.67 -8.15
CA GLN A 181 -7.46 1.72 -9.01
C GLN A 181 -7.17 0.27 -8.56
N PRO A 182 -8.00 -0.71 -8.92
CA PRO A 182 -7.65 -2.11 -8.64
C PRO A 182 -6.35 -2.53 -9.32
N TYR A 183 -5.47 -3.20 -8.57
CA TYR A 183 -4.17 -3.70 -9.03
C TYR A 183 -3.79 -5.02 -8.36
N VAL A 184 -2.84 -5.75 -8.95
CA VAL A 184 -2.30 -6.96 -8.34
C VAL A 184 -1.05 -6.61 -7.53
N MET A 185 -1.07 -6.95 -6.25
CA MET A 185 0.07 -6.86 -5.35
C MET A 185 0.83 -8.19 -5.32
N TRP A 186 2.16 -8.12 -5.14
CA TRP A 186 3.12 -9.24 -5.18
C TRP A 186 3.08 -10.07 -6.47
N PRO A 187 3.01 -9.43 -7.65
CA PRO A 187 2.85 -10.14 -8.92
C PRO A 187 3.98 -11.13 -9.16
N GLY A 188 3.62 -12.32 -9.65
CA GLY A 188 4.59 -13.39 -9.95
C GLY A 188 5.04 -14.18 -8.72
N THR A 189 4.52 -13.89 -7.53
CA THR A 189 4.74 -14.71 -6.32
C THR A 189 3.56 -15.67 -6.09
N PRO A 190 3.73 -16.72 -5.27
CA PRO A 190 2.60 -17.57 -4.88
C PRO A 190 1.50 -16.82 -4.09
N TYR A 191 1.82 -15.64 -3.57
CA TYR A 191 0.95 -14.85 -2.72
C TYR A 191 0.34 -13.63 -3.44
N GLU A 192 0.42 -13.58 -4.77
CA GLU A 192 -0.20 -12.49 -5.51
C GLU A 192 -1.70 -12.41 -5.22
N HIS A 193 -2.19 -11.19 -5.05
CA HIS A 193 -3.57 -10.93 -4.70
C HIS A 193 -4.06 -9.63 -5.32
N LEU A 194 -5.38 -9.53 -5.52
CA LEU A 194 -6.02 -8.34 -6.08
C LEU A 194 -6.35 -7.35 -4.97
N MET A 195 -5.81 -6.16 -5.07
CA MET A 195 -6.11 -4.99 -4.24
C MET A 195 -7.25 -4.21 -4.87
N ILE A 196 -8.28 -3.89 -4.10
CA ILE A 196 -9.44 -3.10 -4.52
C ILE A 196 -9.56 -1.90 -3.58
N PRO A 197 -8.98 -0.74 -3.92
CA PRO A 197 -9.04 0.46 -3.09
C PRO A 197 -10.49 0.92 -2.87
N ILE A 198 -10.79 1.36 -1.64
CA ILE A 198 -12.10 1.90 -1.24
C ILE A 198 -11.89 3.39 -0.91
N ARG A 199 -12.64 4.27 -1.57
CA ARG A 199 -12.56 5.73 -1.38
C ARG A 199 -13.95 6.32 -1.27
#